data_f7a1773ae0bacdd31dc64f1826424eeb
#
_entry.id   f7a1773ae0bacdd31dc64f1826424eeb
#
_cell.length_a   1.000
_cell.length_b   1.000
_cell.length_c   1.000
_cell.angle_alpha   90.00
_cell.angle_beta   90.00
_cell.angle_gamma   90.00
#
_symmetry.space_group_name_H-M   'P 1'
#
loop_
_entity.id
_entity.type
_entity.pdbx_description
1 polymer ?
#
loop_
_entity_poly.entity_id
_entity_poly.type
_entity_poly.pdbx_seq_one_letter_code
_entity_poly.pdbx_strand_id
1 'polypeptide(L)'
;FLGLAMVYLYSLKDKIKPLFVYLLMFFIVVCIFLCGIRTPIGAMFLTVFFYLLMLRRIKPMIYVAVIGFIGYIIIENIPELSATIDSIFIKDSRQTNVEGSSIDMRMEQLNGCFREIQDCLIFGKGYEWCGYYMSIHDLHPVLLAFESLIFVVLCISGIVGLCVWVITFVWLFRGVYRMNKNVNVTLFVITLAVYYIAYSAITGEYGYMKYFIIFYTLLLMESKIFIGRKH
;
A
#
# COMPACT_ATOMS: atom_id res chain seq x y z
N PHE A 1 -5.13 5.33 -5.31
CA PHE A 1 -6.12 5.01 -6.34
C PHE A 1 -5.48 4.27 -7.53
N LEU A 2 -4.51 4.87 -8.25
CA LEU A 2 -3.94 4.34 -9.49
C LEU A 2 -3.42 2.90 -9.39
N GLY A 3 -2.70 2.55 -8.32
CA GLY A 3 -2.21 1.20 -8.15
C GLY A 3 -3.31 0.17 -7.90
N LEU A 4 -4.36 0.52 -7.16
CA LEU A 4 -5.55 -0.33 -7.01
C LEU A 4 -6.26 -0.53 -8.35
N ALA A 5 -6.39 0.54 -9.14
CA ALA A 5 -6.95 0.48 -10.49
C ALA A 5 -6.13 -0.44 -11.40
N MET A 6 -4.79 -0.44 -11.28
CA MET A 6 -3.91 -1.32 -12.05
C MET A 6 -4.15 -2.80 -11.74
N VAL A 7 -4.28 -3.16 -10.46
CA VAL A 7 -4.61 -4.54 -10.05
C VAL A 7 -5.96 -4.96 -10.61
N TYR A 8 -6.95 -4.07 -10.55
CA TYR A 8 -8.28 -4.31 -11.09
C TYR A 8 -8.25 -4.49 -12.62
N LEU A 9 -7.59 -3.59 -13.35
CA LEU A 9 -7.44 -3.70 -14.81
C LEU A 9 -6.76 -5.01 -15.22
N TYR A 10 -5.74 -5.43 -14.49
CA TYR A 10 -5.08 -6.70 -14.76
C TYR A 10 -6.02 -7.90 -14.56
N SER A 11 -6.99 -7.82 -13.65
CA SER A 11 -8.02 -8.85 -13.49
C SER A 11 -8.95 -8.98 -14.70
N LEU A 12 -9.07 -7.90 -15.51
CA LEU A 12 -9.91 -7.84 -16.71
C LEU A 12 -9.22 -8.33 -17.99
N LYS A 13 -7.94 -8.68 -17.97
CA LYS A 13 -7.14 -9.01 -19.16
C LYS A 13 -7.73 -10.12 -20.03
N ASP A 14 -8.45 -11.07 -19.41
CA ASP A 14 -9.08 -12.20 -20.11
C ASP A 14 -10.51 -11.87 -20.61
N LYS A 15 -11.03 -10.67 -20.26
CA LYS A 15 -12.39 -10.21 -20.60
C LYS A 15 -12.41 -9.10 -21.64
N ILE A 16 -11.34 -8.32 -21.71
CA ILE A 16 -11.16 -7.18 -22.60
C ILE A 16 -9.96 -7.49 -23.51
N LYS A 17 -9.89 -6.84 -24.67
CA LYS A 17 -8.73 -6.97 -25.56
C LYS A 17 -7.44 -6.71 -24.78
N PRO A 18 -6.51 -7.67 -24.70
CA PRO A 18 -5.35 -7.56 -23.81
C PRO A 18 -4.46 -6.36 -24.14
N LEU A 19 -4.37 -5.99 -25.42
CA LEU A 19 -3.62 -4.81 -25.86
C LEU A 19 -4.13 -3.53 -25.17
N PHE A 20 -5.46 -3.36 -25.08
CA PHE A 20 -6.06 -2.19 -24.45
C PHE A 20 -5.81 -2.16 -22.95
N VAL A 21 -5.88 -3.32 -22.28
CA VAL A 21 -5.55 -3.44 -20.85
C VAL A 21 -4.10 -3.07 -20.59
N TYR A 22 -3.15 -3.60 -21.36
CA TYR A 22 -1.74 -3.29 -21.18
C TYR A 22 -1.41 -1.83 -21.50
N LEU A 23 -2.06 -1.24 -22.49
CA LEU A 23 -1.92 0.19 -22.81
C LEU A 23 -2.39 1.07 -21.65
N LEU A 24 -3.57 0.78 -21.08
CA LEU A 24 -4.06 1.50 -19.89
C LEU A 24 -3.13 1.31 -18.68
N MET A 25 -2.64 0.09 -18.44
CA MET A 25 -1.69 -0.17 -17.37
C MET A 25 -0.39 0.64 -17.56
N PHE A 26 0.11 0.71 -18.80
CA PHE A 26 1.27 1.54 -19.13
C PHE A 26 1.03 3.03 -18.78
N PHE A 27 -0.12 3.58 -19.18
CA PHE A 27 -0.48 4.95 -18.81
C PHE A 27 -0.55 5.16 -17.29
N ILE A 28 -1.13 4.21 -16.55
CA ILE A 28 -1.19 4.29 -15.09
C ILE A 28 0.22 4.30 -14.49
N VAL A 29 1.12 3.44 -14.98
CA VAL A 29 2.51 3.40 -14.52
C VAL A 29 3.20 4.74 -14.79
N VAL A 30 3.06 5.28 -16.00
CA VAL A 30 3.60 6.62 -16.32
C VAL A 30 3.05 7.69 -15.38
N CYS A 31 1.73 7.70 -15.12
CA CYS A 31 1.14 8.65 -14.18
C CYS A 31 1.70 8.49 -12.75
N ILE A 32 1.92 7.25 -12.28
CA ILE A 32 2.50 6.99 -10.95
C ILE A 32 3.92 7.58 -10.88
N PHE A 33 4.73 7.38 -11.93
CA PHE A 33 6.08 7.95 -11.99
C PHE A 33 6.07 9.48 -12.05
N LEU A 34 5.19 10.07 -12.87
CA LEU A 34 5.06 11.53 -13.00
C LEU A 34 4.56 12.22 -11.73
N CYS A 35 3.82 11.51 -10.86
CA CYS A 35 3.42 12.05 -9.56
C CYS A 35 4.61 12.30 -8.61
N GLY A 36 5.80 11.76 -8.88
CA GLY A 36 7.00 11.95 -8.05
C GLY A 36 6.92 11.34 -6.64
N ILE A 37 5.81 10.67 -6.30
CA ILE A 37 5.60 10.07 -4.98
C ILE A 37 6.21 8.67 -4.95
N ARG A 38 7.14 8.44 -4.05
CA ARG A 38 7.90 7.16 -3.91
C ARG A 38 7.04 5.99 -3.44
N THR A 39 6.12 6.24 -2.52
CA THR A 39 5.28 5.22 -1.88
C THR A 39 4.45 4.36 -2.85
N PRO A 40 3.73 4.92 -3.85
CA PRO A 40 2.99 4.12 -4.82
C PRO A 40 3.89 3.20 -5.64
N ILE A 41 5.10 3.64 -5.97
CA ILE A 41 6.07 2.86 -6.74
C ILE A 41 6.52 1.65 -5.92
N GLY A 42 6.94 1.87 -4.67
CA GLY A 42 7.34 0.78 -3.76
C GLY A 42 6.20 -0.20 -3.49
N ALA A 43 4.99 0.29 -3.23
CA ALA A 43 3.80 -0.54 -3.03
C ALA A 43 3.47 -1.37 -4.29
N MET A 44 3.64 -0.80 -5.49
CA MET A 44 3.43 -1.51 -6.76
C MET A 44 4.44 -2.65 -6.93
N PHE A 45 5.73 -2.40 -6.71
CA PHE A 45 6.76 -3.43 -6.79
C PHE A 45 6.49 -4.58 -5.82
N LEU A 46 6.20 -4.27 -4.56
CA LEU A 46 5.87 -5.26 -3.55
C LEU A 46 4.64 -6.08 -3.95
N THR A 47 3.64 -5.43 -4.51
CA THR A 47 2.39 -6.09 -4.95
C THR A 47 2.64 -7.05 -6.11
N VAL A 48 3.39 -6.63 -7.13
CA VAL A 48 3.75 -7.49 -8.28
C VAL A 48 4.59 -8.67 -7.81
N PHE A 49 5.58 -8.42 -6.96
CA PHE A 49 6.41 -9.48 -6.37
C PHE A 49 5.58 -10.51 -5.61
N PHE A 50 4.68 -10.04 -4.72
CA PHE A 50 3.78 -10.89 -3.96
C PHE A 50 2.83 -11.69 -4.86
N TYR A 51 2.26 -11.07 -5.90
CA TYR A 51 1.40 -11.75 -6.88
C TYR A 51 2.14 -12.89 -7.59
N LEU A 52 3.36 -12.65 -8.04
CA LEU A 52 4.20 -13.65 -8.69
C LEU A 52 4.61 -14.78 -7.74
N LEU A 53 4.88 -14.46 -6.48
CA LEU A 53 5.16 -15.41 -5.42
C LEU A 53 3.97 -16.35 -5.19
N MET A 54 2.76 -15.80 -5.10
CA MET A 54 1.54 -16.59 -4.93
C MET A 54 1.27 -17.50 -6.12
N LEU A 55 1.63 -17.09 -7.33
CA LEU A 55 1.57 -17.92 -8.53
C LEU A 55 2.72 -18.93 -8.65
N ARG A 56 3.68 -18.91 -7.73
CA ARG A 56 4.91 -19.74 -7.78
C ARG A 56 5.68 -19.59 -9.09
N ARG A 57 5.63 -18.42 -9.72
CA ARG A 57 6.31 -18.14 -10.99
C ARG A 57 7.68 -17.51 -10.73
N ILE A 58 8.69 -18.34 -10.48
CA ILE A 58 10.06 -17.88 -10.14
C ILE A 58 10.71 -17.11 -11.30
N LYS A 59 10.56 -17.58 -12.56
CA LYS A 59 11.18 -16.91 -13.72
C LYS A 59 10.78 -15.43 -13.85
N PRO A 60 9.49 -15.05 -13.92
CA PRO A 60 9.12 -13.64 -13.98
C PRO A 60 9.49 -12.85 -12.71
N MET A 61 9.59 -13.49 -11.54
CA MET A 61 10.12 -12.81 -10.33
C MET A 61 11.58 -12.36 -10.53
N ILE A 62 12.40 -13.23 -11.12
CA ILE A 62 13.80 -12.87 -11.42
C ILE A 62 13.84 -11.70 -12.41
N TYR A 63 12.99 -11.71 -13.45
CA TYR A 63 12.94 -10.58 -14.39
C TYR A 63 12.54 -9.28 -13.71
N VAL A 64 11.54 -9.29 -12.84
CA VAL A 64 11.13 -8.10 -12.07
C VAL A 64 12.27 -7.61 -11.17
N ALA A 65 12.96 -8.54 -10.49
CA ALA A 65 14.11 -8.20 -9.66
C ALA A 65 15.26 -7.59 -10.48
N VAL A 66 15.58 -8.19 -11.63
CA VAL A 66 16.62 -7.68 -12.54
C VAL A 66 16.26 -6.31 -13.11
N ILE A 67 15.02 -6.11 -13.56
CA ILE A 67 14.54 -4.82 -14.06
C ILE A 67 14.58 -3.76 -12.93
N GLY A 68 14.18 -4.13 -11.72
CA GLY A 68 14.27 -3.25 -10.55
C GLY A 68 15.71 -2.87 -10.23
N PHE A 69 16.64 -3.83 -10.29
CA PHE A 69 18.06 -3.60 -10.06
C PHE A 69 18.70 -2.72 -11.15
N ILE A 70 18.38 -2.97 -12.42
CA ILE A 70 18.82 -2.12 -13.53
C ILE A 70 18.25 -0.71 -13.39
N GLY A 71 16.97 -0.60 -13.05
CA GLY A 71 16.33 0.69 -12.76
C GLY A 71 17.03 1.44 -11.64
N TYR A 72 17.38 0.75 -10.55
CA TYR A 72 18.16 1.32 -9.44
C TYR A 72 19.52 1.86 -9.93
N ILE A 73 20.28 1.07 -10.69
CA ILE A 73 21.58 1.51 -11.23
C ILE A 73 21.42 2.74 -12.13
N ILE A 74 20.40 2.78 -13.00
CA ILE A 74 20.13 3.92 -13.88
C ILE A 74 19.84 5.17 -13.05
N ILE A 75 19.01 5.05 -12.02
CA ILE A 75 18.61 6.16 -11.15
C ILE A 75 19.83 6.68 -10.37
N GLU A 76 20.69 5.81 -9.87
CA GLU A 76 21.91 6.18 -9.14
C GLU A 76 22.90 6.97 -10.00
N ASN A 77 22.92 6.73 -11.32
CA ASN A 77 23.77 7.46 -12.26
C ASN A 77 23.18 8.82 -12.71
N ILE A 78 21.95 9.15 -12.32
CA ILE A 78 21.31 10.43 -12.62
C ILE A 78 21.25 11.26 -11.32
N PRO A 79 22.05 12.34 -11.16
CA PRO A 79 22.18 13.06 -9.88
C PRO A 79 20.86 13.56 -9.29
N GLU A 80 19.91 13.98 -10.14
CA GLU A 80 18.61 14.46 -9.73
C GLU A 80 17.70 13.34 -9.18
N LEU A 81 17.88 12.10 -9.66
CA LEU A 81 17.13 10.94 -9.23
C LEU A 81 17.83 10.21 -8.07
N SER A 82 19.15 10.22 -8.01
CA SER A 82 19.89 9.65 -6.87
C SER A 82 19.58 10.37 -5.58
N ALA A 83 19.48 11.71 -5.61
CA ALA A 83 19.07 12.50 -4.46
C ALA A 83 17.69 12.06 -3.90
N THR A 84 16.80 11.59 -4.76
CA THR A 84 15.48 11.07 -4.36
C THR A 84 15.59 9.71 -3.63
N ILE A 85 16.52 8.84 -4.04
CA ILE A 85 16.78 7.56 -3.36
C ILE A 85 17.54 7.80 -2.07
N ASP A 86 18.57 8.63 -2.10
CA ASP A 86 19.39 8.96 -0.92
C ASP A 86 18.51 9.53 0.20
N SER A 87 17.52 10.35 -0.14
CA SER A 87 16.56 10.90 0.84
C SER A 87 15.69 9.84 1.54
N ILE A 88 15.62 8.60 1.06
CA ILE A 88 14.95 7.49 1.75
C ILE A 88 15.78 7.03 2.95
N PHE A 89 17.10 7.05 2.80
CA PHE A 89 18.06 6.53 3.78
C PHE A 89 18.70 7.62 4.64
N ILE A 90 18.75 8.87 4.17
CA ILE A 90 19.38 9.98 4.89
C ILE A 90 18.43 10.51 5.96
N LYS A 91 18.94 10.64 7.19
CA LYS A 91 18.21 11.08 8.38
C LYS A 91 17.71 12.52 8.29
N ASP A 92 18.42 13.39 7.60
CA ASP A 92 18.14 14.82 7.55
C ASP A 92 17.51 15.25 6.22
N SER A 93 16.20 15.08 6.14
CA SER A 93 15.42 15.49 4.96
C SER A 93 15.41 17.01 4.71
N ARG A 94 15.89 17.82 5.68
CA ARG A 94 16.02 19.29 5.52
C ARG A 94 17.16 19.69 4.59
N GLN A 95 18.12 18.80 4.36
CA GLN A 95 19.25 19.06 3.45
C GLN A 95 18.94 18.61 2.00
N THR A 96 17.94 17.79 1.80
CA THR A 96 17.46 17.38 0.49
C THR A 96 16.13 18.09 0.23
N ASN A 97 16.00 18.84 -0.84
CA ASN A 97 14.73 19.46 -1.27
C ASN A 97 13.65 18.44 -1.67
N VAL A 98 13.66 17.26 -1.07
CA VAL A 98 12.76 16.13 -1.37
C VAL A 98 11.80 15.95 -0.19
N GLU A 99 10.52 16.15 -0.45
CA GLU A 99 9.47 15.92 0.54
C GLU A 99 9.33 14.42 0.90
N GLY A 100 9.23 14.14 2.18
CA GLY A 100 8.95 12.80 2.74
C GLY A 100 9.92 12.38 3.82
N SER A 101 9.48 11.45 4.69
CA SER A 101 10.29 10.95 5.79
C SER A 101 11.21 9.81 5.37
N SER A 102 12.41 9.78 5.94
CA SER A 102 13.36 8.67 5.83
C SER A 102 12.92 7.44 6.65
N ILE A 103 13.57 6.30 6.43
CA ILE A 103 13.34 5.08 7.22
C ILE A 103 13.63 5.33 8.71
N ASP A 104 14.71 6.05 9.02
CA ASP A 104 15.06 6.39 10.41
C ASP A 104 13.99 7.24 11.07
N MET A 105 13.47 8.25 10.38
CA MET A 105 12.35 9.07 10.90
C MET A 105 11.11 8.22 11.18
N ARG A 106 10.80 7.23 10.33
CA ARG A 106 9.67 6.31 10.54
C ARG A 106 9.88 5.40 11.74
N MET A 107 11.11 4.94 11.97
CA MET A 107 11.44 4.18 13.17
C MET A 107 11.34 5.05 14.44
N GLU A 108 11.75 6.31 14.36
CA GLU A 108 11.55 7.27 15.45
C GLU A 108 10.06 7.55 15.70
N GLN A 109 9.24 7.68 14.64
CA GLN A 109 7.78 7.81 14.77
C GLN A 109 7.16 6.58 15.43
N LEU A 110 7.56 5.36 15.04
CA LEU A 110 7.09 4.13 15.67
C LEU A 110 7.43 4.08 17.15
N ASN A 111 8.67 4.40 17.50
CA ASN A 111 9.12 4.45 18.89
C ASN A 111 8.38 5.56 19.68
N GLY A 112 8.10 6.69 19.04
CA GLY A 112 7.28 7.75 19.59
C GLY A 112 5.84 7.31 19.85
N CYS A 113 5.21 6.62 18.88
CA CYS A 113 3.88 6.04 19.06
C CYS A 113 3.83 5.10 20.26
N PHE A 114 4.78 4.17 20.38
CA PHE A 114 4.84 3.24 21.51
C PHE A 114 5.00 3.97 22.85
N ARG A 115 5.82 5.01 22.89
CA ARG A 115 6.02 5.82 24.11
C ARG A 115 4.73 6.52 24.52
N GLU A 116 4.01 7.09 23.56
CA GLU A 116 2.75 7.80 23.83
C GLU A 116 1.62 6.88 24.32
N ILE A 117 1.61 5.63 23.90
CA ILE A 117 0.53 4.67 24.24
C ILE A 117 0.92 3.71 25.37
N GLN A 118 2.06 3.87 26.03
CA GLN A 118 2.54 2.95 27.09
C GLN A 118 1.47 2.62 28.11
N ASP A 119 0.71 3.64 28.55
CA ASP A 119 -0.34 3.50 29.56
C ASP A 119 -1.65 2.89 29.01
N CYS A 120 -1.82 2.87 27.68
CA CYS A 120 -3.05 2.47 27.00
C CYS A 120 -2.81 1.51 25.84
N LEU A 121 -1.76 0.68 25.91
CA LEU A 121 -1.31 -0.17 24.80
C LEU A 121 -2.41 -1.11 24.25
N ILE A 122 -3.33 -1.58 25.09
CA ILE A 122 -4.37 -2.52 24.71
C ILE A 122 -5.45 -1.84 23.88
N PHE A 123 -5.99 -0.71 24.34
CA PHE A 123 -7.15 -0.02 23.72
C PHE A 123 -6.81 1.30 23.04
N GLY A 124 -5.57 1.79 23.15
CA GLY A 124 -5.16 3.08 22.61
C GLY A 124 -5.76 4.27 23.36
N LYS A 125 -5.59 5.45 22.78
CA LYS A 125 -5.99 6.74 23.39
C LYS A 125 -7.34 7.28 22.91
N GLY A 126 -8.00 6.60 21.98
CA GLY A 126 -9.31 6.99 21.45
C GLY A 126 -9.25 7.63 20.05
N TYR A 127 -10.43 7.71 19.40
CA TYR A 127 -10.56 8.02 17.97
C TYR A 127 -9.96 9.37 17.54
N GLU A 128 -10.21 10.44 18.26
CA GLU A 128 -9.74 11.79 17.91
C GLU A 128 -8.34 12.12 18.43
N TRP A 129 -7.71 11.21 19.15
CA TRP A 129 -6.46 11.51 19.87
C TRP A 129 -5.34 12.00 18.95
N CYS A 130 -5.17 11.40 17.76
CA CYS A 130 -4.12 11.84 16.84
C CYS A 130 -4.33 13.29 16.39
N GLY A 131 -5.58 13.68 16.07
CA GLY A 131 -5.92 15.06 15.71
C GLY A 131 -5.69 16.03 16.88
N TYR A 132 -6.13 15.66 18.08
CA TYR A 132 -5.88 16.43 19.27
C TYR A 132 -4.39 16.59 19.55
N TYR A 133 -3.62 15.51 19.49
CA TYR A 133 -2.17 15.52 19.69
C TYR A 133 -1.48 16.49 18.72
N MET A 134 -1.82 16.44 17.45
CA MET A 134 -1.26 17.33 16.44
C MET A 134 -1.66 18.79 16.65
N SER A 135 -2.85 19.06 17.21
CA SER A 135 -3.31 20.42 17.48
C SER A 135 -2.60 21.11 18.64
N ILE A 136 -2.09 20.34 19.62
CA ILE A 136 -1.39 20.87 20.80
C ILE A 136 0.14 20.81 20.70
N HIS A 137 0.68 20.05 19.73
CA HIS A 137 2.12 19.87 19.52
C HIS A 137 2.49 20.28 18.08
N ASP A 138 2.40 21.58 17.77
CA ASP A 138 2.64 22.15 16.44
C ASP A 138 3.97 21.74 15.80
N LEU A 139 4.95 21.32 16.57
CA LEU A 139 6.29 20.96 16.11
C LEU A 139 6.86 19.76 16.87
N HIS A 140 6.08 18.70 17.06
CA HIS A 140 6.65 17.50 17.68
C HIS A 140 7.66 16.85 16.70
N PRO A 141 8.95 16.76 17.07
CA PRO A 141 10.01 16.37 16.14
C PRO A 141 9.90 14.93 15.63
N VAL A 142 9.16 14.08 16.37
CA VAL A 142 9.02 12.65 16.08
C VAL A 142 7.67 12.31 15.46
N LEU A 143 6.58 12.93 15.91
CA LEU A 143 5.20 12.63 15.47
C LEU A 143 4.60 13.79 14.67
N LEU A 144 5.39 14.35 13.73
CA LEU A 144 4.94 15.50 12.91
C LEU A 144 3.67 15.19 12.09
N ALA A 145 3.48 13.94 11.67
CA ALA A 145 2.38 13.59 10.77
C ALA A 145 2.07 12.10 10.85
N PHE A 146 1.75 11.41 11.81
CA PHE A 146 1.30 10.01 11.81
C PHE A 146 1.30 9.36 10.39
N GLU A 147 2.48 9.28 9.77
CA GLU A 147 2.65 8.92 8.34
C GLU A 147 2.42 7.42 8.06
N SER A 148 1.87 6.69 8.99
CA SER A 148 1.53 5.29 8.82
C SER A 148 0.15 5.00 9.41
N LEU A 149 -0.71 4.37 8.62
CA LEU A 149 -2.00 3.90 9.11
C LEU A 149 -1.84 2.94 10.31
N ILE A 150 -0.78 2.14 10.33
CA ILE A 150 -0.49 1.23 11.43
C ILE A 150 -0.24 2.04 12.72
N PHE A 151 0.52 3.13 12.65
CA PHE A 151 0.78 4.00 13.80
C PHE A 151 -0.49 4.68 14.27
N VAL A 152 -1.30 5.17 13.34
CA VAL A 152 -2.59 5.79 13.63
C VAL A 152 -3.52 4.80 14.33
N VAL A 153 -3.70 3.59 13.79
CA VAL A 153 -4.54 2.55 14.39
C VAL A 153 -4.03 2.16 15.77
N LEU A 154 -2.71 2.04 15.92
CA LEU A 154 -2.08 1.70 17.19
C LEU A 154 -2.35 2.78 18.25
N CYS A 155 -2.18 4.06 17.92
CA CYS A 155 -2.43 5.15 18.84
C CYS A 155 -3.90 5.31 19.20
N ILE A 156 -4.81 5.14 18.24
CA ILE A 156 -6.25 5.34 18.44
C ILE A 156 -6.89 4.17 19.20
N SER A 157 -6.57 2.93 18.80
CA SER A 157 -7.31 1.73 19.24
C SER A 157 -6.41 0.61 19.77
N GLY A 158 -5.12 0.86 19.92
CA GLY A 158 -4.16 -0.06 20.50
C GLY A 158 -4.00 -1.37 19.72
N ILE A 159 -3.49 -2.38 20.42
CA ILE A 159 -3.31 -3.73 19.87
C ILE A 159 -4.66 -4.36 19.48
N VAL A 160 -5.71 -4.10 20.26
CA VAL A 160 -7.06 -4.61 19.96
C VAL A 160 -7.53 -4.09 18.60
N GLY A 161 -7.35 -2.81 18.32
CA GLY A 161 -7.69 -2.23 17.02
C GLY A 161 -6.90 -2.83 15.87
N LEU A 162 -5.60 -3.05 16.02
CA LEU A 162 -4.78 -3.74 15.03
C LEU A 162 -5.27 -5.17 14.78
N CYS A 163 -5.59 -5.91 15.83
CA CYS A 163 -6.15 -7.26 15.71
C CYS A 163 -7.48 -7.26 14.95
N VAL A 164 -8.40 -6.35 15.29
CA VAL A 164 -9.69 -6.21 14.60
C VAL A 164 -9.47 -5.88 13.12
N TRP A 165 -8.53 -4.98 12.83
CA TRP A 165 -8.19 -4.60 11.45
C TRP A 165 -7.67 -5.81 10.65
N VAL A 166 -6.74 -6.60 11.20
CA VAL A 166 -6.24 -7.83 10.57
C VAL A 166 -7.35 -8.87 10.40
N ILE A 167 -8.17 -9.09 11.43
CA ILE A 167 -9.29 -10.03 11.39
C ILE A 167 -10.27 -9.65 10.28
N THR A 168 -10.53 -8.34 10.09
CA THR A 168 -11.41 -7.85 9.02
C THR A 168 -10.91 -8.28 7.64
N PHE A 169 -9.61 -8.12 7.34
CA PHE A 169 -9.05 -8.59 6.07
C PHE A 169 -9.14 -10.12 5.92
N VAL A 170 -8.81 -10.86 6.97
CA VAL A 170 -8.93 -12.33 6.96
C VAL A 170 -10.38 -12.75 6.68
N TRP A 171 -11.35 -12.07 7.31
CA TRP A 171 -12.77 -12.34 7.12
C TRP A 171 -13.22 -12.02 5.67
N LEU A 172 -12.78 -10.89 5.11
CA LEU A 172 -13.04 -10.51 3.72
C LEU A 172 -12.50 -11.57 2.75
N PHE A 173 -11.26 -12.04 2.95
CA PHE A 173 -10.67 -13.06 2.08
C PHE A 173 -11.41 -14.41 2.17
N ARG A 174 -11.74 -14.83 3.38
CA ARG A 174 -12.54 -16.06 3.58
C ARG A 174 -13.92 -15.95 2.96
N GLY A 175 -14.56 -14.76 3.04
CA GLY A 175 -15.84 -14.48 2.41
C GLY A 175 -15.77 -14.66 0.90
N VAL A 176 -14.78 -14.04 0.24
CA VAL A 176 -14.57 -14.17 -1.21
C VAL A 176 -14.32 -15.61 -1.62
N TYR A 177 -13.42 -16.30 -0.93
CA TYR A 177 -13.09 -17.69 -1.21
C TYR A 177 -14.30 -18.62 -1.10
N ARG A 178 -15.13 -18.45 -0.05
CA ARG A 178 -16.35 -19.22 0.14
C ARG A 178 -17.40 -18.96 -0.94
N MET A 179 -17.54 -17.70 -1.35
CA MET A 179 -18.53 -17.31 -2.36
C MET A 179 -18.20 -17.81 -3.76
N ASN A 180 -16.94 -17.74 -4.17
CA ASN A 180 -16.58 -17.95 -5.57
C ASN A 180 -15.86 -19.27 -5.84
N LYS A 181 -15.22 -19.89 -4.85
CA LYS A 181 -14.30 -21.03 -5.03
C LYS A 181 -13.31 -20.85 -6.20
N ASN A 182 -13.26 -19.64 -6.76
CA ASN A 182 -12.39 -19.30 -7.87
C ASN A 182 -11.08 -18.73 -7.31
N VAL A 183 -10.02 -19.51 -7.45
CA VAL A 183 -8.68 -19.16 -6.97
C VAL A 183 -8.20 -17.84 -7.56
N ASN A 184 -8.50 -17.55 -8.82
CA ASN A 184 -8.06 -16.32 -9.49
C ASN A 184 -8.69 -15.07 -8.86
N VAL A 185 -9.99 -15.07 -8.57
CA VAL A 185 -10.67 -13.92 -7.93
C VAL A 185 -10.11 -13.70 -6.54
N THR A 186 -9.94 -14.78 -5.77
CA THR A 186 -9.34 -14.70 -4.42
C THR A 186 -7.93 -14.12 -4.49
N LEU A 187 -7.12 -14.56 -5.45
CA LEU A 187 -5.77 -14.06 -5.66
C LEU A 187 -5.76 -12.55 -5.96
N PHE A 188 -6.66 -12.07 -6.83
CA PHE A 188 -6.75 -10.63 -7.12
C PHE A 188 -7.19 -9.81 -5.92
N VAL A 189 -8.13 -10.31 -5.11
CA VAL A 189 -8.54 -9.62 -3.87
C VAL A 189 -7.40 -9.56 -2.86
N ILE A 190 -6.64 -10.64 -2.69
CA ILE A 190 -5.46 -10.64 -1.83
C ILE A 190 -4.41 -9.64 -2.36
N THR A 191 -4.17 -9.64 -3.66
CA THR A 191 -3.22 -8.71 -4.30
C THR A 191 -3.64 -7.25 -4.11
N LEU A 192 -4.93 -6.95 -4.25
CA LEU A 192 -5.51 -5.64 -3.99
C LEU A 192 -5.28 -5.20 -2.54
N ALA A 193 -5.49 -6.12 -1.59
CA ALA A 193 -5.26 -5.85 -0.18
C ALA A 193 -3.77 -5.66 0.15
N VAL A 194 -2.88 -6.44 -0.47
CA VAL A 194 -1.43 -6.27 -0.30
C VAL A 194 -1.00 -4.86 -0.76
N TYR A 195 -1.50 -4.40 -1.91
CA TYR A 195 -1.22 -3.03 -2.36
C TYR A 195 -1.73 -1.99 -1.35
N TYR A 196 -2.98 -2.13 -0.90
CA TYR A 196 -3.57 -1.22 0.08
C TYR A 196 -2.78 -1.21 1.38
N ILE A 197 -2.44 -2.37 1.93
CA ILE A 197 -1.70 -2.49 3.19
C ILE A 197 -0.29 -1.90 3.05
N ALA A 198 0.43 -2.22 1.96
CA ALA A 198 1.76 -1.70 1.70
C ALA A 198 1.76 -0.17 1.57
N TYR A 199 0.78 0.37 0.84
CA TYR A 199 0.63 1.81 0.69
C TYR A 199 0.27 2.48 2.02
N SER A 200 -0.70 1.94 2.76
CA SER A 200 -1.20 2.49 4.03
C SER A 200 -0.19 2.38 5.16
N ALA A 201 0.69 1.38 5.13
CA ALA A 201 1.78 1.26 6.10
C ALA A 201 2.77 2.43 6.05
N ILE A 202 2.82 3.11 4.91
CA ILE A 202 3.74 4.22 4.65
C ILE A 202 3.00 5.57 4.64
N THR A 203 1.67 5.59 4.47
CA THR A 203 0.87 6.80 4.44
C THR A 203 -0.21 6.77 5.52
N GLY A 204 -0.29 7.81 6.33
CA GLY A 204 -1.17 7.85 7.52
C GLY A 204 -2.68 8.05 7.24
N GLU A 205 -3.13 8.09 5.98
CA GLU A 205 -4.49 8.49 5.68
C GLU A 205 -5.50 7.33 5.63
N TYR A 206 -6.49 7.34 6.51
CA TYR A 206 -7.67 6.48 6.43
C TYR A 206 -8.48 6.64 5.13
N GLY A 207 -8.40 7.80 4.50
CA GLY A 207 -9.17 8.13 3.30
C GLY A 207 -8.99 7.16 2.14
N TYR A 208 -7.88 6.44 2.10
CA TYR A 208 -7.59 5.46 1.05
C TYR A 208 -8.38 4.15 1.16
N MET A 209 -8.95 3.82 2.32
CA MET A 209 -9.76 2.62 2.50
C MET A 209 -11.02 2.63 1.61
N LYS A 210 -11.60 3.80 1.33
CA LYS A 210 -12.72 3.94 0.39
C LYS A 210 -12.38 3.42 -1.00
N TYR A 211 -11.18 3.68 -1.50
CA TYR A 211 -10.75 3.20 -2.81
C TYR A 211 -10.55 1.68 -2.82
N PHE A 212 -9.99 1.12 -1.76
CA PHE A 212 -9.90 -0.34 -1.60
C PHE A 212 -11.27 -0.99 -1.66
N ILE A 213 -12.25 -0.47 -0.91
CA ILE A 213 -13.62 -1.00 -0.87
C ILE A 213 -14.28 -0.92 -2.25
N ILE A 214 -14.10 0.17 -3.00
CA ILE A 214 -14.64 0.31 -4.35
C ILE A 214 -14.11 -0.82 -5.25
N PHE A 215 -12.79 -0.99 -5.35
CA PHE A 215 -12.22 -2.02 -6.23
C PHE A 215 -12.51 -3.44 -5.75
N TYR A 216 -12.56 -3.66 -4.44
CA TYR A 216 -13.00 -4.92 -3.86
C TYR A 216 -14.43 -5.27 -4.27
N THR A 217 -15.35 -4.30 -4.19
CA THR A 217 -16.74 -4.48 -4.59
C THR A 217 -16.87 -4.76 -6.10
N LEU A 218 -16.14 -4.03 -6.93
CA LEU A 218 -16.09 -4.26 -8.38
C LEU A 218 -15.62 -5.68 -8.72
N LEU A 219 -14.56 -6.17 -8.10
CA LEU A 219 -14.07 -7.55 -8.28
C LEU A 219 -15.14 -8.59 -7.88
N LEU A 220 -15.87 -8.34 -6.79
CA LEU A 220 -16.96 -9.23 -6.37
C LEU A 220 -18.14 -9.23 -7.33
N MET A 221 -18.55 -8.07 -7.81
CA MET A 221 -19.65 -7.95 -8.77
C MET A 221 -19.34 -8.69 -10.07
N GLU A 222 -18.14 -8.52 -10.59
CA GLU A 222 -17.70 -9.23 -11.78
C GLU A 222 -17.68 -10.74 -11.61
N SER A 223 -17.26 -11.22 -10.45
CA SER A 223 -17.25 -12.65 -10.15
C SER A 223 -18.65 -13.26 -10.16
N LYS A 224 -19.66 -12.55 -9.64
CA LYS A 224 -21.07 -12.97 -9.64
C LYS A 224 -21.66 -12.98 -11.05
N ILE A 225 -21.40 -11.97 -11.87
CA ILE A 225 -21.88 -11.89 -13.25
C ILE A 225 -21.36 -13.08 -14.08
N PHE A 226 -20.14 -13.52 -13.81
CA PHE A 226 -19.53 -14.66 -14.51
C PHE A 226 -20.17 -16.00 -14.12
N ILE A 227 -20.59 -16.16 -12.86
CA ILE A 227 -21.27 -17.39 -12.40
C ILE A 227 -22.68 -17.45 -12.97
N GLY A 228 -23.40 -16.33 -13.04
CA GLY A 228 -24.76 -16.26 -13.60
C GLY A 228 -24.84 -16.47 -15.12
N ARG A 229 -23.73 -16.38 -15.86
CA ARG A 229 -23.69 -16.65 -17.31
C ARG A 229 -23.34 -18.10 -17.68
N LYS A 230 -22.98 -18.94 -16.72
CA LYS A 230 -22.67 -20.36 -16.93
C LYS A 230 -23.85 -21.30 -16.66
N HIS A 231 -24.99 -20.76 -16.33
CA HIS A 231 -26.29 -21.42 -16.24
C HIS A 231 -27.25 -20.86 -17.30
#